data_637c9a9f4d706f519a0a69929ca0a33b
#
_entry.id   637c9a9f4d706f519a0a69929ca0a33b
#
_cell.length_a   1.000
_cell.length_b   1.000
_cell.length_c   1.000
_cell.angle_alpha   90.00
_cell.angle_beta   90.00
_cell.angle_gamma   90.00
#
_symmetry.space_group_name_H-M   'P 1'
#
loop_
_entity.id
_entity.type
_entity.pdbx_description
1 polymer ?
#
loop_
_entity_poly.entity_id
_entity_poly.type
_entity_poly.pdbx_seq_one_letter_code
_entity_poly.pdbx_strand_id
1 'polypeptide(L)'
;LGVDLAAAKPAAYRECGCGMGPALNIAASSNAYLLADRGTWLNFRNRGELAILVQGDKRMFNQYGVMVVNPARHPHVKQALAQQFADWVLSPAGQDAIASYRIGGEPVFFPNAGS
;
A
#
# COMPACT_ATOMS: atom_id res chain seq x y z
N LEU A 1 2.40 -12.80 11.86
CA LEU A 1 1.51 -13.91 12.22
C LEU A 1 2.26 -15.18 12.67
N GLY A 2 3.60 -15.19 12.58
CA GLY A 2 4.46 -16.26 13.11
C GLY A 2 4.41 -17.60 12.36
N VAL A 3 3.76 -17.64 11.20
CA VAL A 3 3.73 -18.85 10.37
C VAL A 3 4.65 -18.68 9.17
N ASP A 4 5.61 -19.57 9.00
CA ASP A 4 6.39 -19.68 7.78
C ASP A 4 5.58 -20.47 6.74
N LEU A 5 4.92 -19.76 5.85
CA LEU A 5 4.05 -20.35 4.83
C LEU A 5 4.84 -21.19 3.82
N ALA A 6 6.04 -20.77 3.48
CA ALA A 6 6.91 -21.50 2.54
C ALA A 6 7.35 -22.85 3.11
N ALA A 7 7.70 -22.88 4.40
CA ALA A 7 8.07 -24.12 5.08
C ALA A 7 6.86 -25.00 5.40
N ALA A 8 5.71 -24.39 5.77
CA ALA A 8 4.53 -25.13 6.19
C ALA A 8 3.78 -25.82 5.04
N LYS A 9 3.67 -25.14 3.88
CA LYS A 9 2.94 -25.66 2.72
C LYS A 9 3.55 -25.19 1.39
N PRO A 10 4.73 -25.69 0.99
CA PRO A 10 5.40 -25.21 -0.23
C PRO A 10 4.55 -25.32 -1.49
N ALA A 11 3.74 -26.38 -1.60
CA ALA A 11 2.88 -26.59 -2.78
C ALA A 11 1.69 -25.62 -2.85
N ALA A 12 1.28 -25.02 -1.72
CA ALA A 12 0.17 -24.08 -1.63
C ALA A 12 0.64 -22.62 -1.59
N TYR A 13 1.91 -22.37 -1.35
CA TYR A 13 2.48 -21.02 -1.31
C TYR A 13 3.12 -20.65 -2.65
N ARG A 14 2.81 -19.47 -3.16
CA ARG A 14 3.38 -18.95 -4.40
C ARG A 14 3.95 -17.57 -4.17
N GLU A 15 5.18 -17.41 -4.55
CA GLU A 15 5.93 -16.17 -4.55
C GLU A 15 6.09 -15.68 -5.98
N CYS A 16 5.49 -14.54 -6.34
CA CYS A 16 5.60 -14.05 -7.70
C CYS A 16 6.78 -13.09 -7.92
N GLY A 17 7.34 -12.52 -6.86
CA GLY A 17 8.36 -11.47 -6.98
C GLY A 17 7.88 -10.27 -7.79
N CYS A 18 6.61 -9.92 -7.69
CA CYS A 18 5.92 -8.94 -8.52
C CYS A 18 5.22 -7.88 -7.68
N GLY A 19 4.73 -6.82 -8.31
CA GLY A 19 3.90 -5.82 -7.66
C GLY A 19 2.49 -6.32 -7.33
N MET A 20 1.71 -5.50 -6.62
CA MET A 20 0.40 -5.91 -6.11
C MET A 20 -0.63 -6.15 -7.22
N GLY A 21 -0.62 -5.37 -8.31
CA GLY A 21 -1.52 -5.59 -9.45
C GLY A 21 -1.36 -6.96 -10.09
N PRO A 22 -0.14 -7.34 -10.53
CA PRO A 22 0.14 -8.69 -11.02
C PRO A 22 -0.18 -9.80 -10.01
N ALA A 23 0.10 -9.58 -8.72
CA ALA A 23 -0.25 -10.55 -7.66
C ALA A 23 -1.76 -10.77 -7.56
N LEU A 24 -2.57 -9.72 -7.67
CA LEU A 24 -4.03 -9.81 -7.71
C LEU A 24 -4.53 -10.59 -8.94
N ASN A 25 -3.91 -10.42 -10.11
CA ASN A 25 -4.25 -11.20 -11.30
C ASN A 25 -3.97 -12.69 -11.11
N ILE A 26 -2.85 -13.03 -10.50
CA ILE A 26 -2.51 -14.43 -10.17
C ILE A 26 -3.53 -15.00 -9.19
N ALA A 27 -3.84 -14.26 -8.12
CA ALA A 27 -4.83 -14.71 -7.14
C ALA A 27 -6.21 -14.91 -7.76
N ALA A 28 -6.67 -13.97 -8.61
CA ALA A 28 -7.96 -14.07 -9.30
C ALA A 28 -8.03 -15.29 -10.22
N SER A 29 -6.98 -15.59 -10.97
CA SER A 29 -6.94 -16.72 -11.91
C SER A 29 -6.79 -18.08 -11.24
N SER A 30 -6.28 -18.12 -10.01
CA SER A 30 -6.02 -19.37 -9.27
C SER A 30 -6.91 -19.55 -8.03
N ASN A 31 -7.87 -18.66 -7.79
CA ASN A 31 -8.70 -18.64 -6.59
C ASN A 31 -7.87 -18.72 -5.29
N ALA A 32 -6.80 -17.94 -5.24
CA ALA A 32 -5.87 -17.94 -4.11
C ALA A 32 -6.21 -16.82 -3.10
N TYR A 33 -5.78 -17.02 -1.87
CA TYR A 33 -5.77 -15.96 -0.86
C TYR A 33 -4.59 -15.02 -1.09
N LEU A 34 -4.82 -13.73 -0.90
CA LEU A 34 -3.79 -12.71 -1.05
C LEU A 34 -3.98 -11.60 -0.01
N LEU A 35 -2.88 -11.10 0.54
CA LEU A 35 -2.84 -9.84 1.26
C LEU A 35 -2.59 -8.72 0.25
N ALA A 36 -3.50 -7.76 0.15
CA ALA A 36 -3.42 -6.65 -0.80
C ALA A 36 -3.58 -5.31 -0.12
N ASP A 37 -2.97 -4.27 -0.69
CA ASP A 37 -3.24 -2.90 -0.29
C ASP A 37 -4.59 -2.42 -0.87
N ARG A 38 -5.23 -1.52 -0.14
CA ARG A 38 -6.58 -1.02 -0.47
C ARG A 38 -6.61 -0.27 -1.81
N GLY A 39 -5.60 0.55 -2.09
CA GLY A 39 -5.55 1.35 -3.31
C GLY A 39 -5.51 0.47 -4.56
N THR A 40 -4.66 -0.54 -4.58
CA THR A 40 -4.59 -1.48 -5.71
C THR A 40 -5.87 -2.28 -5.84
N TRP A 41 -6.45 -2.76 -4.74
CA TRP A 41 -7.72 -3.48 -4.76
C TRP A 41 -8.87 -2.65 -5.34
N LEU A 42 -9.00 -1.39 -4.95
CA LEU A 42 -10.07 -0.52 -5.43
C LEU A 42 -9.96 -0.21 -6.94
N ASN A 43 -8.73 -0.16 -7.47
CA ASN A 43 -8.47 0.00 -8.90
C ASN A 43 -8.55 -1.32 -9.69
N PHE A 44 -8.46 -2.45 -9.02
CA PHE A 44 -8.42 -3.75 -9.67
C PHE A 44 -9.80 -4.16 -10.18
N ARG A 45 -9.91 -4.38 -11.49
CA ARG A 45 -11.18 -4.67 -12.17
C ARG A 45 -11.42 -6.16 -12.38
N ASN A 46 -10.37 -6.92 -12.62
CA ASN A 46 -10.44 -8.35 -12.98
C ASN A 46 -10.53 -9.23 -11.73
N ARG A 47 -11.48 -8.92 -10.86
CA ARG A 47 -11.61 -9.55 -9.52
C ARG A 47 -12.03 -11.02 -9.57
N GLY A 48 -12.74 -11.43 -10.63
CA GLY A 48 -13.31 -12.77 -10.67
C GLY A 48 -14.18 -13.01 -9.44
N GLU A 49 -13.90 -14.07 -8.71
CA GLU A 49 -14.58 -14.42 -7.46
C GLU A 49 -13.89 -13.88 -6.19
N LEU A 50 -12.82 -13.08 -6.36
CA LEU A 50 -12.13 -12.48 -5.22
C LEU A 50 -13.04 -11.47 -4.50
N ALA A 51 -13.06 -11.56 -3.19
CA ALA A 51 -13.75 -10.63 -2.31
C ALA A 51 -12.89 -10.33 -1.08
N ILE A 52 -13.12 -9.18 -0.46
CA ILE A 52 -12.48 -8.85 0.81
C ILE A 52 -13.08 -9.76 1.89
N LEU A 53 -12.25 -10.59 2.49
CA LEU A 53 -12.64 -11.47 3.58
C LEU A 53 -12.32 -10.86 4.95
N VAL A 54 -11.21 -10.14 5.05
CA VAL A 54 -10.75 -9.49 6.27
C VAL A 54 -10.20 -8.10 5.94
N GLN A 55 -10.59 -7.09 6.69
CA GLN A 55 -10.02 -5.73 6.64
C GLN A 55 -10.07 -5.08 8.03
N GLY A 56 -9.25 -4.06 8.23
CA GLY A 56 -9.21 -3.29 9.48
C GLY A 56 -8.51 -3.99 10.66
N ASP A 57 -7.92 -5.15 10.46
CA ASP A 57 -7.09 -5.81 11.48
C ASP A 57 -5.81 -5.00 11.71
N LYS A 58 -5.51 -4.69 12.97
CA LYS A 58 -4.32 -3.91 13.35
C LYS A 58 -3.00 -4.52 12.87
N ARG A 59 -2.95 -5.84 12.69
CA ARG A 59 -1.77 -6.56 12.18
C ARG A 59 -1.51 -6.31 10.70
N MET A 60 -2.51 -5.81 9.97
CA MET A 60 -2.42 -5.46 8.56
C MET A 60 -2.23 -3.95 8.34
N PHE A 61 -1.90 -3.22 9.41
CA PHE A 61 -1.66 -1.77 9.32
C PHE A 61 -0.49 -1.47 8.38
N ASN A 62 -0.76 -0.68 7.34
CA ASN A 62 0.20 -0.31 6.30
C ASN A 62 0.47 1.18 6.36
N GLN A 63 1.42 1.59 7.22
CA GLN A 63 1.81 2.99 7.39
C GLN A 63 2.69 3.45 6.22
N TYR A 64 2.33 4.57 5.61
CA TYR A 64 3.17 5.28 4.66
C TYR A 64 4.09 6.25 5.37
N GLY A 65 5.30 6.39 4.86
CA GLY A 65 6.27 7.37 5.32
C GLY A 65 6.75 8.25 4.19
N VAL A 66 7.02 9.51 4.48
CA VAL A 66 7.72 10.43 3.57
C VAL A 66 9.10 10.73 4.14
N MET A 67 10.14 10.62 3.30
CA MET A 67 11.53 10.77 3.71
C MET A 67 12.27 11.64 2.69
N VAL A 68 13.03 12.61 3.18
CA VAL A 68 13.91 13.43 2.36
C VAL A 68 15.29 12.76 2.27
N VAL A 69 15.83 12.66 1.05
CA VAL A 69 17.15 12.08 0.81
C VAL A 69 18.24 12.93 1.47
N ASN A 70 19.18 12.28 2.13
CA ASN A 70 20.26 12.96 2.85
C ASN A 70 21.23 13.66 1.87
N PRO A 71 21.32 15.00 1.88
CA PRO A 71 22.16 15.75 0.97
C PRO A 71 23.67 15.58 1.23
N ALA A 72 24.06 15.18 2.44
CA ALA A 72 25.46 14.89 2.76
C ALA A 72 25.97 13.65 2.02
N ARG A 73 25.08 12.68 1.76
CA ARG A 73 25.41 11.49 0.96
C ARG A 73 25.11 11.64 -0.52
N HIS A 74 24.18 12.52 -0.86
CA HIS A 74 23.69 12.74 -2.22
C HIS A 74 23.62 14.25 -2.52
N PRO A 75 24.76 14.92 -2.76
CA PRO A 75 24.80 16.40 -2.86
C PRO A 75 24.04 16.98 -4.07
N HIS A 76 23.70 16.15 -5.06
CA HIS A 76 22.95 16.57 -6.24
C HIS A 76 21.43 16.69 -6.01
N VAL A 77 20.93 16.27 -4.85
CA VAL A 77 19.48 16.28 -4.58
C VAL A 77 18.98 17.70 -4.31
N LYS A 78 17.75 17.96 -4.70
CA LYS A 78 17.06 19.25 -4.47
C LYS A 78 16.39 19.22 -3.09
N GLN A 79 17.21 19.21 -2.03
CA GLN A 79 16.73 19.03 -0.65
C GLN A 79 15.67 20.05 -0.24
N ALA A 80 15.85 21.33 -0.57
CA ALA A 80 14.89 22.37 -0.17
C ALA A 80 13.51 22.13 -0.77
N LEU A 81 13.43 21.72 -2.04
CA LEU A 81 12.16 21.38 -2.68
C LEU A 81 11.54 20.08 -2.13
N ALA A 82 12.38 19.08 -1.86
CA ALA A 82 11.93 17.83 -1.25
C ALA A 82 11.38 18.06 0.16
N GLN A 83 12.01 18.94 0.94
CA GLN A 83 11.51 19.31 2.26
C GLN A 83 10.18 20.04 2.20
N GLN A 84 10.03 21.00 1.26
CA GLN A 84 8.75 21.68 1.04
C GLN A 84 7.62 20.69 0.71
N PHE A 85 7.90 19.70 -0.13
CA PHE A 85 6.92 18.66 -0.46
C PHE A 85 6.57 17.81 0.76
N ALA A 86 7.56 17.37 1.52
CA ALA A 86 7.33 16.58 2.74
C ALA A 86 6.51 17.36 3.77
N ASP A 87 6.84 18.64 3.97
CA ASP A 87 6.12 19.53 4.90
C ASP A 87 4.67 19.74 4.43
N TRP A 88 4.45 19.90 3.13
CA TRP A 88 3.10 20.03 2.59
C TRP A 88 2.30 18.74 2.78
N VAL A 89 2.87 17.56 2.49
CA VAL A 89 2.18 16.27 2.68
C VAL A 89 1.71 16.11 4.12
N LEU A 90 2.52 16.55 5.09
CA LEU A 90 2.20 16.46 6.53
C LEU A 90 1.32 17.61 7.03
N SER A 91 1.11 18.65 6.23
CA SER A 91 0.27 19.79 6.59
C SER A 91 -1.23 19.43 6.57
N PRO A 92 -2.09 20.22 7.24
CA PRO A 92 -3.53 20.01 7.15
C PRO A 92 -4.05 19.96 5.70
N ALA A 93 -3.57 20.84 4.83
CA ALA A 93 -3.97 20.85 3.41
C ALA A 93 -3.56 19.56 2.66
N GLY A 94 -2.34 19.06 2.89
CA GLY A 94 -1.89 17.80 2.32
C GLY A 94 -2.68 16.61 2.86
N GLN A 95 -2.94 16.59 4.15
CA GLN A 95 -3.73 15.52 4.78
C GLN A 95 -5.19 15.52 4.29
N ASP A 96 -5.80 16.68 4.11
CA ASP A 96 -7.14 16.81 3.53
C ASP A 96 -7.17 16.34 2.06
N ALA A 97 -6.15 16.67 1.28
CA ALA A 97 -6.02 16.19 -0.10
C ALA A 97 -5.96 14.65 -0.16
N ILE A 98 -5.20 14.03 0.74
CA ILE A 98 -5.11 12.56 0.86
C ILE A 98 -6.47 11.98 1.28
N ALA A 99 -7.11 12.56 2.29
CA ALA A 99 -8.40 12.08 2.81
C ALA A 99 -9.53 12.18 1.78
N SER A 100 -9.46 13.20 0.91
CA SER A 100 -10.49 13.44 -0.11
C SER A 100 -10.37 12.53 -1.33
N TYR A 101 -9.24 11.86 -1.52
CA TYR A 101 -9.02 11.00 -2.68
C TYR A 101 -9.85 9.72 -2.56
N ARG A 102 -10.67 9.47 -3.57
CA ARG A 102 -11.60 8.34 -3.60
C ARG A 102 -11.53 7.60 -4.93
N ILE A 103 -11.81 6.30 -4.86
CA ILE A 103 -11.99 5.45 -6.04
C ILE A 103 -13.38 4.82 -5.93
N GLY A 104 -14.24 5.08 -6.89
CA GLY A 104 -15.61 4.57 -6.86
C GLY A 104 -16.42 5.01 -5.62
N GLY A 105 -16.15 6.20 -5.10
CA GLY A 105 -16.76 6.71 -3.87
C GLY A 105 -16.12 6.21 -2.56
N GLU A 106 -15.23 5.24 -2.63
CA GLU A 106 -14.57 4.66 -1.45
C GLU A 106 -13.28 5.41 -1.10
N PRO A 107 -13.02 5.69 0.19
CA PRO A 107 -11.75 6.28 0.62
C PRO A 107 -10.60 5.29 0.39
N VAL A 108 -9.48 5.80 -0.13
CA VAL A 108 -8.30 4.96 -0.44
C VAL A 108 -7.30 4.97 0.70
N PHE A 109 -7.06 6.15 1.29
CA PHE A 109 -6.08 6.37 2.35
C PHE A 109 -6.74 7.04 3.56
N PHE A 110 -6.16 6.79 4.72
CA PHE A 110 -6.61 7.34 6.00
C PHE A 110 -5.45 8.13 6.63
N PRO A 111 -5.36 9.45 6.34
CA PRO A 111 -4.25 10.25 6.84
C PRO A 111 -4.24 10.32 8.36
N ASN A 112 -3.05 10.27 8.94
CA ASN A 112 -2.84 10.24 10.39
C ASN A 112 -1.61 11.05 10.84
N ALA A 113 -1.14 12.00 10.04
CA ALA A 113 -0.04 12.86 10.45
C ALA A 113 -0.45 13.69 11.68
N GLY A 114 0.38 13.66 12.72
CA GLY A 114 0.13 14.36 13.98
C GLY A 114 -0.84 13.66 14.95
N SER A 115 -1.21 12.43 14.67
CA SER A 115 -2.02 11.59 15.58
C SER A 115 -1.18 10.53 16.29
#